data_c676b3ed6878facefc638ec4c35de7eb
#
_entry.id   c676b3ed6878facefc638ec4c35de7eb
#
_cell.length_a   1.000
_cell.length_b   1.000
_cell.length_c   1.000
_cell.angle_alpha   90.00
_cell.angle_beta   90.00
_cell.angle_gamma   90.00
#
_symmetry.space_group_name_H-M   'P 1'
#
loop_
_entity.id
_entity.type
_entity.pdbx_description
1 polymer ?
#
loop_
_entity_poly.entity_id
_entity_poly.type
_entity_poly.pdbx_seq_one_letter_code
_entity_poly.pdbx_strand_id
1 'polypeptide(L)'
;MLQHNVSEPSGWVRRWQHLMPTGARVLDVACGSGRHMAWLAQQGCHCTGIDRSAEALETTSQYGSIHQADIEDGPWPLLNDGVPQQFDVVLVTNYLWRPLFPVLLQSLAPGGLLLYETFSVGNETVGKPASPDFLLRTGELLQLCQNLRIVAFEDGFLPKPARFVQRIAAIQPPAAATSGLTDAQPARYPLSLK
;
A
#
# COMPACT_ATOMS: atom_id res chain seq x y z
N MET A 1 3.95 -15.39 28.10
CA MET A 1 3.82 -15.01 26.69
C MET A 1 3.68 -13.49 26.64
N LEU A 2 4.72 -12.79 26.23
CA LEU A 2 4.66 -11.34 26.04
C LEU A 2 3.80 -11.09 24.80
N GLN A 3 2.59 -10.60 24.98
CA GLN A 3 1.81 -10.01 23.89
C GLN A 3 2.57 -8.76 23.44
N HIS A 4 3.35 -8.87 22.38
CA HIS A 4 3.83 -7.70 21.68
C HIS A 4 2.60 -6.95 21.18
N ASN A 5 2.37 -5.79 21.75
CA ASN A 5 1.23 -4.92 21.42
C ASN A 5 1.50 -4.34 20.02
N VAL A 6 1.14 -5.11 18.99
CA VAL A 6 1.23 -4.65 17.60
C VAL A 6 0.25 -3.50 17.46
N SER A 7 0.73 -2.34 17.03
CA SER A 7 -0.11 -1.15 16.87
C SER A 7 -1.23 -1.43 15.86
N GLU A 8 -2.39 -0.78 16.05
CA GLU A 8 -3.56 -0.94 15.18
C GLU A 8 -3.24 -0.66 13.71
N PRO A 9 -3.80 -1.41 12.77
CA PRO A 9 -3.67 -1.14 11.35
C PRO A 9 -4.30 0.22 10.99
N SER A 10 -3.84 0.83 9.90
CA SER A 10 -4.43 2.08 9.41
C SER A 10 -5.94 1.94 9.20
N GLY A 11 -6.69 2.96 9.62
CA GLY A 11 -8.13 3.05 9.33
C GLY A 11 -8.43 3.07 7.83
N TRP A 12 -7.49 3.56 7.01
CA TRP A 12 -7.61 3.50 5.55
C TRP A 12 -7.56 2.07 5.02
N VAL A 13 -6.60 1.27 5.49
CA VAL A 13 -6.48 -0.15 5.12
C VAL A 13 -7.71 -0.94 5.54
N ARG A 14 -8.18 -0.73 6.77
CA ARG A 14 -9.40 -1.37 7.28
C ARG A 14 -10.65 -1.01 6.47
N ARG A 15 -10.77 0.27 6.09
CA ARG A 15 -11.92 0.75 5.30
C ARG A 15 -12.03 0.07 3.95
N TRP A 16 -10.90 -0.18 3.28
CA TRP A 16 -10.88 -0.70 1.91
C TRP A 16 -10.60 -2.20 1.82
N GLN A 17 -10.51 -2.89 2.95
CA GLN A 17 -10.30 -4.35 2.98
C GLN A 17 -11.34 -5.11 2.14
N HIS A 18 -12.57 -4.67 2.12
CA HIS A 18 -13.65 -5.33 1.39
C HIS A 18 -13.43 -5.38 -0.14
N LEU A 19 -12.46 -4.63 -0.67
CA LEU A 19 -12.04 -4.70 -2.07
C LEU A 19 -10.96 -5.77 -2.31
N MET A 20 -10.39 -6.35 -1.26
CA MET A 20 -9.37 -7.39 -1.37
C MET A 20 -10.05 -8.74 -1.67
N PRO A 21 -9.53 -9.54 -2.61
CA PRO A 21 -10.03 -10.89 -2.81
C PRO A 21 -9.76 -11.78 -1.58
N THR A 22 -10.57 -12.82 -1.40
CA THR A 22 -10.32 -13.83 -0.36
C THR A 22 -8.97 -14.50 -0.63
N GLY A 23 -8.11 -14.62 0.40
CA GLY A 23 -6.77 -15.19 0.25
C GLY A 23 -5.80 -14.30 -0.55
N ALA A 24 -6.05 -12.98 -0.59
CA ALA A 24 -5.23 -12.04 -1.35
C ALA A 24 -3.75 -12.16 -1.02
N ARG A 25 -2.91 -12.11 -2.05
CA ARG A 25 -1.46 -11.92 -1.89
C ARG A 25 -1.19 -10.43 -1.72
N VAL A 26 -0.71 -10.05 -0.55
CA VAL A 26 -0.49 -8.66 -0.16
C VAL A 26 0.99 -8.37 -0.05
N LEU A 27 1.45 -7.31 -0.68
CA LEU A 27 2.77 -6.74 -0.48
C LEU A 27 2.65 -5.51 0.43
N ASP A 28 3.30 -5.56 1.59
CA ASP A 28 3.42 -4.43 2.52
C ASP A 28 4.84 -3.83 2.40
N VAL A 29 4.93 -2.64 1.83
CA VAL A 29 6.20 -1.97 1.53
C VAL A 29 6.57 -1.02 2.66
N ALA A 30 7.81 -1.11 3.15
CA ALA A 30 8.27 -0.49 4.38
C ALA A 30 7.37 -0.91 5.56
N CYS A 31 7.21 -2.23 5.72
CA CYS A 31 6.20 -2.83 6.61
C CYS A 31 6.50 -2.63 8.10
N GLY A 32 7.72 -2.21 8.46
CA GLY A 32 8.15 -2.03 9.85
C GLY A 32 7.90 -3.30 10.68
N SER A 33 7.35 -3.14 11.88
CA SER A 33 7.01 -4.24 12.79
C SER A 33 5.74 -5.02 12.39
N GLY A 34 5.25 -4.87 11.15
CA GLY A 34 4.22 -5.72 10.56
C GLY A 34 2.80 -5.50 11.07
N ARG A 35 2.43 -4.30 11.54
CA ARG A 35 1.09 -4.02 12.07
C ARG A 35 -0.05 -4.36 11.08
N HIS A 36 0.16 -4.10 9.80
CA HIS A 36 -0.81 -4.44 8.76
C HIS A 36 -0.77 -5.92 8.42
N MET A 37 0.43 -6.49 8.30
CA MET A 37 0.60 -7.93 8.04
C MET A 37 -0.05 -8.79 9.13
N ALA A 38 0.13 -8.43 10.41
CA ALA A 38 -0.50 -9.12 11.53
C ALA A 38 -2.03 -9.16 11.41
N TRP A 39 -2.62 -8.03 11.08
CA TRP A 39 -4.07 -7.93 10.93
C TRP A 39 -4.56 -8.62 9.65
N LEU A 40 -3.89 -8.41 8.51
CA LEU A 40 -4.27 -9.00 7.21
C LEU A 40 -4.13 -10.54 7.21
N ALA A 41 -3.11 -11.09 7.87
CA ALA A 41 -2.95 -12.53 8.04
C ALA A 41 -4.14 -13.15 8.82
N GLN A 42 -4.65 -12.45 9.84
CA GLN A 42 -5.87 -12.88 10.57
C GLN A 42 -7.13 -12.84 9.68
N GLN A 43 -7.11 -12.03 8.62
CA GLN A 43 -8.19 -11.99 7.62
C GLN A 43 -7.99 -13.01 6.50
N GLY A 44 -6.99 -13.89 6.61
CA GLY A 44 -6.70 -14.95 5.64
C GLY A 44 -5.89 -14.50 4.42
N CYS A 45 -5.25 -13.33 4.46
CA CYS A 45 -4.36 -12.88 3.40
C CYS A 45 -2.97 -13.53 3.51
N HIS A 46 -2.30 -13.69 2.37
CA HIS A 46 -0.91 -14.12 2.26
C HIS A 46 0.00 -12.90 2.15
N CYS A 47 0.64 -12.53 3.26
CA CYS A 47 1.41 -11.30 3.34
C CYS A 47 2.89 -11.51 2.96
N THR A 48 3.45 -10.55 2.23
CA THR A 48 4.87 -10.37 1.97
C THR A 48 5.27 -8.97 2.42
N GLY A 49 6.27 -8.85 3.29
CA GLY A 49 6.75 -7.57 3.80
C GLY A 49 8.16 -7.27 3.30
N ILE A 50 8.43 -6.00 3.02
CA ILE A 50 9.77 -5.48 2.76
C ILE A 50 10.07 -4.38 3.77
N ASP A 51 11.22 -4.46 4.43
CA ASP A 51 11.75 -3.37 5.27
C ASP A 51 13.27 -3.46 5.32
N ARG A 52 13.94 -2.34 5.62
CA ARG A 52 15.40 -2.31 5.84
C ARG A 52 15.82 -2.73 7.24
N SER A 53 14.92 -2.62 8.22
CA SER A 53 15.19 -2.91 9.62
C SER A 53 15.07 -4.41 9.91
N ALA A 54 16.21 -5.08 10.14
CA ALA A 54 16.23 -6.47 10.57
C ALA A 54 15.46 -6.68 11.89
N GLU A 55 15.60 -5.78 12.85
CA GLU A 55 14.90 -5.84 14.14
C GLU A 55 13.37 -5.80 13.97
N ALA A 56 12.87 -4.92 13.09
CA ALA A 56 11.45 -4.85 12.80
C ALA A 56 10.94 -6.14 12.15
N LEU A 57 11.74 -6.74 11.27
CA LEU A 57 11.38 -7.97 10.55
C LEU A 57 11.39 -9.23 11.42
N GLU A 58 12.17 -9.27 12.50
CA GLU A 58 12.14 -10.40 13.44
C GLU A 58 10.72 -10.66 13.97
N THR A 59 10.02 -9.60 14.35
CA THR A 59 8.62 -9.70 14.83
C THR A 59 7.62 -9.92 13.70
N THR A 60 7.91 -9.42 12.50
CA THR A 60 7.03 -9.46 11.35
C THR A 60 6.98 -10.84 10.67
N SER A 61 8.08 -11.62 10.76
CA SER A 61 8.22 -12.93 10.12
C SER A 61 7.14 -13.96 10.47
N GLN A 62 6.49 -13.83 11.62
CA GLN A 62 5.40 -14.69 12.03
C GLN A 62 4.08 -14.46 11.25
N TYR A 63 3.98 -13.35 10.50
CA TYR A 63 2.75 -12.95 9.79
C TYR A 63 2.82 -13.16 8.28
N GLY A 64 3.95 -13.62 7.75
CA GLY A 64 4.14 -13.87 6.32
C GLY A 64 5.59 -13.91 5.89
N SER A 65 5.83 -13.91 4.60
CA SER A 65 7.18 -13.82 4.04
C SER A 65 7.78 -12.44 4.24
N ILE A 66 9.07 -12.37 4.54
CA ILE A 66 9.78 -11.10 4.76
C ILE A 66 11.03 -11.01 3.89
N HIS A 67 11.34 -9.80 3.43
CA HIS A 67 12.53 -9.47 2.66
C HIS A 67 13.21 -8.27 3.29
N GLN A 68 14.42 -8.47 3.83
CA GLN A 68 15.24 -7.36 4.28
C GLN A 68 15.91 -6.70 3.09
N ALA A 69 15.56 -5.45 2.81
CA ALA A 69 16.16 -4.70 1.72
C ALA A 69 16.07 -3.19 1.99
N ASP A 70 17.12 -2.46 1.65
CA ASP A 70 17.06 -1.02 1.48
C ASP A 70 16.62 -0.71 0.05
N ILE A 71 15.33 -0.38 -0.09
CA ILE A 71 14.69 -0.12 -1.39
C ILE A 71 14.90 1.31 -1.89
N GLU A 72 15.62 2.14 -1.14
CA GLU A 72 16.01 3.48 -1.57
C GLU A 72 17.37 3.48 -2.27
N ASP A 73 18.29 2.61 -1.83
CA ASP A 73 19.68 2.54 -2.34
C ASP A 73 20.05 1.18 -2.96
N GLY A 74 19.14 0.21 -2.92
CA GLY A 74 19.34 -1.15 -3.44
C GLY A 74 18.37 -1.53 -4.56
N PRO A 75 18.60 -2.71 -5.17
CA PRO A 75 17.68 -3.25 -6.16
C PRO A 75 16.36 -3.68 -5.52
N TRP A 76 15.29 -3.63 -6.31
CA TRP A 76 14.01 -4.18 -5.89
C TRP A 76 14.13 -5.70 -5.61
N PRO A 77 13.77 -6.18 -4.40
CA PRO A 77 14.09 -7.55 -3.99
C PRO A 77 13.12 -8.61 -4.55
N LEU A 78 11.97 -8.22 -5.08
CA LEU A 78 10.92 -9.12 -5.51
C LEU A 78 10.82 -9.16 -7.04
N LEU A 79 11.79 -9.85 -7.66
CA LEU A 79 11.83 -10.06 -9.10
C LEU A 79 11.66 -11.55 -9.42
N ASN A 80 10.87 -11.86 -10.46
CA ASN A 80 10.82 -13.15 -11.14
C ASN A 80 11.36 -12.93 -12.55
N ASP A 81 12.50 -13.53 -12.89
CA ASP A 81 13.15 -13.37 -14.20
C ASP A 81 13.33 -11.90 -14.64
N GLY A 82 13.69 -11.04 -13.69
CA GLY A 82 13.88 -9.60 -13.93
C GLY A 82 12.59 -8.76 -13.98
N VAL A 83 11.42 -9.37 -13.81
CA VAL A 83 10.11 -8.68 -13.78
C VAL A 83 9.61 -8.61 -12.34
N PRO A 84 9.04 -7.47 -11.88
CA PRO A 84 8.47 -7.37 -10.56
C PRO A 84 7.39 -8.44 -10.32
N GLN A 85 7.50 -9.14 -9.19
CA GLN A 85 6.48 -10.07 -8.73
C GLN A 85 5.17 -9.32 -8.51
N GLN A 86 4.05 -9.90 -8.96
CA GLN A 86 2.74 -9.27 -8.87
C GLN A 86 1.94 -9.75 -7.67
N PHE A 87 1.17 -8.82 -7.09
CA PHE A 87 0.34 -9.00 -5.91
C PHE A 87 -1.09 -8.51 -6.17
N ASP A 88 -2.03 -9.12 -5.46
CA ASP A 88 -3.44 -8.71 -5.53
C ASP A 88 -3.67 -7.40 -4.79
N VAL A 89 -2.78 -7.08 -3.82
CA VAL A 89 -2.77 -5.82 -3.07
C VAL A 89 -1.33 -5.34 -2.90
N VAL A 90 -1.07 -4.08 -3.19
CA VAL A 90 0.15 -3.37 -2.80
C VAL A 90 -0.22 -2.31 -1.77
N LEU A 91 0.39 -2.40 -0.60
CA LEU A 91 0.15 -1.54 0.55
C LEU A 91 1.39 -0.73 0.88
N VAL A 92 1.22 0.59 1.04
CA VAL A 92 2.27 1.52 1.49
C VAL A 92 1.68 2.46 2.53
N THR A 93 2.26 2.52 3.73
CA THR A 93 1.81 3.46 4.76
C THR A 93 2.97 4.16 5.45
N ASN A 94 2.81 5.49 5.66
CA ASN A 94 3.79 6.34 6.33
C ASN A 94 5.20 6.29 5.70
N TYR A 95 5.28 6.04 4.41
CA TYR A 95 6.50 5.93 3.66
C TYR A 95 6.36 6.65 2.32
N LEU A 96 7.41 7.35 1.89
CA LEU A 96 7.46 8.04 0.60
C LEU A 96 8.88 7.99 0.03
N TRP A 97 9.03 7.27 -1.07
CA TRP A 97 10.20 7.32 -1.94
C TRP A 97 9.73 7.34 -3.39
N ARG A 98 9.75 8.52 -4.01
CA ARG A 98 9.16 8.73 -5.35
C ARG A 98 9.70 7.82 -6.45
N PRO A 99 11.02 7.49 -6.48
CA PRO A 99 11.56 6.57 -7.48
C PRO A 99 10.95 5.16 -7.47
N LEU A 100 10.30 4.75 -6.38
CA LEU A 100 9.65 3.43 -6.31
C LEU A 100 8.29 3.34 -7.01
N PHE A 101 7.63 4.46 -7.32
CA PHE A 101 6.29 4.38 -7.89
C PHE A 101 6.19 3.49 -9.14
N PRO A 102 7.12 3.54 -10.11
CA PRO A 102 7.05 2.66 -11.27
C PRO A 102 7.04 1.17 -10.90
N VAL A 103 7.89 0.73 -9.97
CA VAL A 103 7.95 -0.68 -9.57
C VAL A 103 6.77 -1.08 -8.70
N LEU A 104 6.25 -0.19 -7.84
CA LEU A 104 5.04 -0.44 -7.07
C LEU A 104 3.83 -0.68 -7.99
N LEU A 105 3.67 0.14 -9.04
CA LEU A 105 2.58 -0.02 -10.00
C LEU A 105 2.75 -1.29 -10.84
N GLN A 106 3.97 -1.66 -11.22
CA GLN A 106 4.27 -2.92 -11.92
C GLN A 106 4.05 -4.15 -11.02
N SER A 107 4.15 -3.99 -9.70
CA SER A 107 3.87 -5.06 -8.74
C SER A 107 2.38 -5.29 -8.48
N LEU A 108 1.49 -4.52 -9.10
CA LEU A 108 0.05 -4.77 -9.07
C LEU A 108 -0.32 -5.82 -10.13
N ALA A 109 -1.00 -6.88 -9.72
CA ALA A 109 -1.65 -7.79 -10.64
C ALA A 109 -2.77 -7.08 -11.42
N PRO A 110 -3.18 -7.55 -12.60
CA PRO A 110 -4.39 -7.07 -13.25
C PRO A 110 -5.59 -7.17 -12.31
N GLY A 111 -6.30 -6.07 -12.09
CA GLY A 111 -7.37 -5.96 -11.08
C GLY A 111 -6.86 -5.74 -9.64
N GLY A 112 -5.56 -5.67 -9.44
CA GLY A 112 -4.94 -5.48 -8.12
C GLY A 112 -5.22 -4.11 -7.50
N LEU A 113 -5.28 -4.07 -6.18
CA LEU A 113 -5.60 -2.91 -5.35
C LEU A 113 -4.32 -2.25 -4.84
N LEU A 114 -4.13 -0.96 -5.12
CA LEU A 114 -3.16 -0.12 -4.43
C LEU A 114 -3.84 0.59 -3.25
N LEU A 115 -3.29 0.42 -2.06
CA LEU A 115 -3.60 1.23 -0.89
C LEU A 115 -2.37 2.01 -0.48
N TYR A 116 -2.40 3.31 -0.68
CA TYR A 116 -1.30 4.20 -0.31
C TYR A 116 -1.79 5.28 0.64
N GLU A 117 -1.12 5.44 1.80
CA GLU A 117 -1.39 6.50 2.78
C GLU A 117 -0.06 7.02 3.31
N THR A 118 0.23 8.31 3.13
CA THR A 118 1.40 8.92 3.75
C THR A 118 1.21 10.42 4.00
N PHE A 119 2.21 11.03 4.60
CA PHE A 119 2.18 12.43 4.99
C PHE A 119 2.19 13.37 3.79
N SER A 120 1.50 14.50 3.90
CA SER A 120 1.46 15.55 2.89
C SER A 120 1.91 16.90 3.44
N VAL A 121 2.13 17.86 2.55
CA VAL A 121 2.45 19.26 2.87
C VAL A 121 1.48 19.79 3.92
N GLY A 122 1.99 20.50 4.91
CA GLY A 122 1.29 20.91 6.11
C GLY A 122 1.68 20.09 7.35
N ASN A 123 2.15 18.85 7.18
CA ASN A 123 2.52 17.99 8.30
C ASN A 123 3.72 18.54 9.08
N GLU A 124 4.61 19.29 8.45
CA GLU A 124 5.74 20.00 9.07
C GLU A 124 5.31 20.99 10.17
N THR A 125 4.05 21.40 10.16
CA THR A 125 3.49 22.33 11.16
C THR A 125 3.00 21.62 12.42
N VAL A 126 2.81 20.29 12.36
CA VAL A 126 2.23 19.51 13.47
C VAL A 126 3.10 18.37 13.95
N GLY A 127 4.14 17.98 13.18
CA GLY A 127 5.00 16.88 13.59
C GLY A 127 6.04 16.46 12.54
N LYS A 128 6.47 15.22 12.65
CA LYS A 128 7.39 14.58 11.70
C LYS A 128 6.62 13.58 10.83
N PRO A 129 7.10 13.34 9.58
CA PRO A 129 8.22 14.00 8.91
C PRO A 129 7.93 15.48 8.61
N ALA A 130 9.01 16.28 8.53
CA ALA A 130 8.94 17.70 8.23
C ALA A 130 9.74 18.08 6.96
N SER A 131 10.61 17.17 6.44
CA SER A 131 11.31 17.43 5.19
C SER A 131 10.35 17.32 4.00
N PRO A 132 10.39 18.27 3.05
CA PRO A 132 9.58 18.23 1.83
C PRO A 132 9.76 16.94 1.01
N ASP A 133 10.92 16.28 1.11
CA ASP A 133 11.19 15.03 0.40
C ASP A 133 10.27 13.89 0.82
N PHE A 134 9.81 13.92 2.09
CA PHE A 134 8.92 12.93 2.68
C PHE A 134 7.47 13.38 2.78
N LEU A 135 7.13 14.52 2.15
CA LEU A 135 5.78 15.06 2.12
C LEU A 135 5.25 15.08 0.70
N LEU A 136 4.07 14.50 0.49
CA LEU A 136 3.37 14.58 -0.79
C LEU A 136 2.89 16.02 -1.02
N ARG A 137 3.04 16.49 -2.26
CA ARG A 137 2.42 17.76 -2.70
C ARG A 137 0.93 17.57 -2.86
N THR A 138 0.16 18.66 -2.78
CA THR A 138 -1.29 18.61 -2.98
C THR A 138 -1.66 17.84 -4.25
N GLY A 139 -2.48 16.81 -4.11
CA GLY A 139 -2.97 15.96 -5.20
C GLY A 139 -1.91 15.07 -5.87
N GLU A 140 -0.70 14.92 -5.32
CA GLU A 140 0.40 14.19 -5.97
C GLU A 140 0.05 12.71 -6.22
N LEU A 141 -0.65 12.05 -5.29
CA LEU A 141 -1.06 10.65 -5.51
C LEU A 141 -2.00 10.47 -6.70
N LEU A 142 -2.85 11.46 -7.01
CA LEU A 142 -3.69 11.40 -8.21
C LEU A 142 -2.86 11.41 -9.49
N GLN A 143 -1.79 12.20 -9.53
CA GLN A 143 -0.89 12.26 -10.68
C GLN A 143 -0.08 10.97 -10.82
N LEU A 144 0.46 10.45 -9.72
CA LEU A 144 1.25 9.23 -9.71
C LEU A 144 0.43 7.98 -10.08
N CYS A 145 -0.87 8.00 -9.76
CA CYS A 145 -1.80 6.89 -10.03
C CYS A 145 -2.74 7.16 -11.21
N GLN A 146 -2.44 8.12 -12.10
CA GLN A 146 -3.32 8.54 -13.20
C GLN A 146 -3.75 7.40 -14.15
N ASN A 147 -2.97 6.34 -14.25
CA ASN A 147 -3.27 5.17 -15.09
C ASN A 147 -4.08 4.09 -14.36
N LEU A 148 -4.36 4.28 -13.07
CA LEU A 148 -5.20 3.39 -12.28
C LEU A 148 -6.66 3.89 -12.25
N ARG A 149 -7.59 2.99 -11.98
CA ARG A 149 -8.96 3.35 -11.61
C ARG A 149 -8.97 3.85 -10.17
N ILE A 150 -9.11 5.15 -9.96
CA ILE A 150 -9.23 5.73 -8.62
C ILE A 150 -10.61 5.38 -8.05
N VAL A 151 -10.64 4.64 -6.93
CA VAL A 151 -11.86 4.31 -6.19
C VAL A 151 -12.13 5.36 -5.12
N ALA A 152 -11.07 5.79 -4.40
CA ALA A 152 -11.17 6.84 -3.41
C ALA A 152 -9.84 7.59 -3.29
N PHE A 153 -9.95 8.87 -2.97
CA PHE A 153 -8.82 9.75 -2.68
C PHE A 153 -9.21 10.74 -1.58
N GLU A 154 -8.30 10.95 -0.65
CA GLU A 154 -8.44 11.96 0.37
C GLU A 154 -7.11 12.72 0.53
N ASP A 155 -7.18 14.03 0.65
CA ASP A 155 -6.06 14.94 0.91
C ASP A 155 -6.50 15.92 2.01
N GLY A 156 -5.92 15.83 3.19
CA GLY A 156 -6.39 16.65 4.30
C GLY A 156 -5.77 16.35 5.65
N PHE A 157 -6.40 16.89 6.68
CA PHE A 157 -5.93 16.83 8.06
C PHE A 157 -6.71 15.81 8.89
N LEU A 158 -5.97 14.95 9.59
CA LEU A 158 -6.49 14.04 10.61
C LEU A 158 -6.18 14.64 12.01
N PRO A 159 -7.18 14.84 12.88
CA PRO A 159 -6.95 15.49 14.17
C PRO A 159 -6.38 14.54 15.24
N LYS A 160 -6.51 13.21 15.05
CA LYS A 160 -6.07 12.21 16.05
C LYS A 160 -5.47 10.97 15.36
N PRO A 161 -4.14 10.80 15.41
CA PRO A 161 -3.13 11.79 15.75
C PRO A 161 -3.12 12.94 14.74
N ALA A 162 -2.75 14.15 15.19
CA ALA A 162 -2.68 15.33 14.34
C ALA A 162 -1.66 15.11 13.22
N ARG A 163 -2.12 15.09 11.96
CA ARG A 163 -1.26 14.89 10.78
C ARG A 163 -1.96 15.30 9.49
N PHE A 164 -1.19 15.82 8.54
CA PHE A 164 -1.64 16.01 7.17
C PHE A 164 -1.27 14.79 6.35
N VAL A 165 -2.23 14.27 5.59
CA VAL A 165 -2.05 13.04 4.82
C VAL A 165 -2.72 13.14 3.45
N GLN A 166 -2.13 12.45 2.47
CA GLN A 166 -2.86 11.99 1.30
C GLN A 166 -3.00 10.47 1.36
N ARG A 167 -4.15 9.98 0.87
CA ARG A 167 -4.42 8.55 0.81
C ARG A 167 -5.29 8.20 -0.39
N ILE A 168 -4.97 7.08 -1.01
CA ILE A 168 -5.62 6.62 -2.23
C ILE A 168 -5.94 5.12 -2.15
N ALA A 169 -7.09 4.76 -2.68
CA ALA A 169 -7.44 3.39 -3.04
C ALA A 169 -7.67 3.37 -4.55
N ALA A 170 -6.85 2.62 -5.26
CA ALA A 170 -6.85 2.60 -6.71
C ALA A 170 -6.68 1.17 -7.24
N ILE A 171 -7.30 0.84 -8.36
CA ILE A 171 -7.29 -0.49 -8.96
C ILE A 171 -6.52 -0.46 -10.28
N GLN A 172 -5.60 -1.40 -10.43
CA GLN A 172 -4.96 -1.68 -11.72
C GLN A 172 -6.03 -2.15 -12.71
N PRO A 173 -6.23 -1.50 -13.86
CA PRO A 173 -7.15 -2.01 -14.85
C PRO A 173 -6.84 -3.48 -15.20
N PRO A 174 -7.85 -4.32 -15.42
CA PRO A 174 -7.61 -5.66 -15.94
C PRO A 174 -6.89 -5.55 -17.29
N ALA A 175 -6.05 -6.54 -17.63
CA ALA A 175 -5.46 -6.60 -18.96
C ALA A 175 -6.59 -6.52 -20.00
N ALA A 176 -6.47 -5.60 -20.97
CA ALA A 176 -7.48 -5.47 -22.02
C ALA A 176 -7.67 -6.84 -22.68
N ALA A 177 -8.92 -7.34 -22.65
CA ALA A 177 -9.25 -8.53 -23.40
C ALA A 177 -8.95 -8.24 -24.88
N THR A 178 -7.99 -8.91 -25.45
CA THR A 178 -7.53 -8.75 -26.84
C THR A 178 -8.54 -9.25 -27.87
N SER A 179 -9.78 -9.50 -27.48
CA SER A 179 -10.83 -10.00 -28.35
C SER A 179 -12.12 -9.20 -28.17
N GLY A 180 -12.41 -8.37 -29.16
CA GLY A 180 -13.75 -7.93 -29.57
C GLY A 180 -14.67 -7.37 -28.48
N LEU A 181 -15.34 -6.29 -28.81
CA LEU A 181 -16.50 -5.71 -28.11
C LEU A 181 -17.30 -6.78 -27.34
N THR A 182 -16.93 -7.03 -26.10
CA THR A 182 -17.81 -7.74 -25.18
C THR A 182 -18.59 -6.69 -24.41
N ASP A 183 -19.91 -6.85 -24.33
CA ASP A 183 -20.83 -6.14 -23.43
C ASP A 183 -20.48 -6.40 -21.95
N ALA A 184 -19.20 -6.36 -21.60
CA ALA A 184 -18.74 -6.51 -20.23
C ALA A 184 -19.24 -5.33 -19.41
N GLN A 185 -20.13 -5.59 -18.47
CA GLN A 185 -20.57 -4.58 -17.53
C GLN A 185 -19.35 -3.94 -16.83
N PRO A 186 -19.36 -2.61 -16.64
CA PRO A 186 -18.26 -1.94 -15.94
C PRO A 186 -18.07 -2.53 -14.55
N ALA A 187 -16.83 -2.77 -14.17
CA ALA A 187 -16.49 -3.28 -12.85
C ALA A 187 -17.05 -2.34 -11.76
N ARG A 188 -17.70 -2.93 -10.76
CA ARG A 188 -18.34 -2.22 -9.66
C ARG A 188 -17.47 -2.35 -8.41
N TYR A 189 -16.99 -1.22 -7.91
CA TYR A 189 -16.22 -1.14 -6.67
C TYR A 189 -17.09 -0.48 -5.60
N PRO A 190 -17.67 -1.24 -4.65
CA PRO A 190 -18.57 -0.67 -3.66
C PRO A 190 -17.80 0.31 -2.76
N LEU A 191 -18.39 1.49 -2.57
CA LEU A 191 -17.88 2.47 -1.62
C LEU A 191 -18.48 2.12 -0.25
N SER A 192 -17.70 1.50 0.64
CA SER A 192 -18.15 1.24 2.00
C SER A 192 -18.25 2.55 2.77
N LEU A 193 -19.45 2.85 3.27
CA LEU A 193 -19.74 4.01 4.13
C LEU A 193 -19.75 3.65 5.61
N LYS A 194 -19.16 2.49 5.98
CA LYS A 194 -19.13 2.05 7.39
C LYS A 194 -17.93 2.58 8.13
#